data_099fd8e52329ee2b7dd0139ab431153b
#
_entry.id   099fd8e52329ee2b7dd0139ab431153b
#
_cell.length_a   1.000
_cell.length_b   1.000
_cell.length_c   1.000
_cell.angle_alpha   90.00
_cell.angle_beta   90.00
_cell.angle_gamma   90.00
#
_symmetry.space_group_name_H-M   'P 1'
#
loop_
_entity.id
_entity.type
_entity.pdbx_description
1 polymer ?
#
loop_
_entity_poly.entity_id
_entity_poly.type
_entity_poly.pdbx_seq_one_letter_code
_entity_poly.pdbx_strand_id
1 'polypeptide(L)'
;NVSTEDHSESLKRLFKTKFNIIPSFARVTRKAAGVTCGYTNVDDLGVDRWLAMIGATKKYGGNLLIVDAGTAITLDIINGELMHLGGFILPGLRVSSKSLVCNTSRIADFHFDDQINIPGNDTQSCVIGGALFSVISVINNLMSSYALRLVITGGDKQIIINQISEDCLAEENLVCLLYTSPSPRDQSG
;
A
#
# COMPACT_ATOMS: atom_id res chain seq x y z
N ASN A 1 7.01 9.62 -7.34
CA ASN A 1 7.59 10.58 -6.41
C ASN A 1 6.46 11.30 -5.68
N VAL A 2 6.39 11.15 -4.37
CA VAL A 2 5.39 11.76 -3.49
C VAL A 2 5.87 13.13 -2.98
N SER A 3 7.00 13.65 -3.48
CA SER A 3 7.60 14.87 -3.00
C SER A 3 7.26 16.08 -3.88
N THR A 4 7.54 17.27 -3.38
CA THR A 4 7.21 18.56 -3.99
C THR A 4 7.78 18.73 -5.40
N GLU A 5 7.20 19.62 -6.20
CA GLU A 5 7.68 19.94 -7.56
C GLU A 5 9.15 20.34 -7.59
N ASP A 6 9.63 21.10 -6.59
CA ASP A 6 11.03 21.50 -6.44
C ASP A 6 11.99 20.30 -6.34
N HIS A 7 11.57 19.23 -5.67
CA HIS A 7 12.37 18.02 -5.56
C HIS A 7 12.44 17.25 -6.87
N SER A 8 11.35 17.22 -7.61
CA SER A 8 11.28 16.59 -8.94
C SER A 8 12.19 17.31 -9.94
N GLU A 9 12.21 18.63 -9.94
CA GLU A 9 13.10 19.42 -10.80
C GLU A 9 14.58 19.26 -10.41
N SER A 10 14.88 19.21 -9.12
CA SER A 10 16.24 18.94 -8.62
C SER A 10 16.74 17.58 -9.07
N LEU A 11 15.90 16.54 -9.00
CA LEU A 11 16.21 15.21 -9.50
C LEU A 11 16.43 15.20 -11.02
N LYS A 12 15.58 15.87 -11.81
CA LYS A 12 15.77 15.97 -13.26
C LYS A 12 17.12 16.60 -13.63
N ARG A 13 17.50 17.69 -12.96
CA ARG A 13 18.79 18.35 -13.16
C ARG A 13 19.96 17.41 -12.80
N LEU A 14 19.87 16.73 -11.67
CA LEU A 14 20.90 15.79 -11.23
C LEU A 14 21.11 14.66 -12.23
N PHE A 15 20.02 14.02 -12.66
CA PHE A 15 20.08 12.91 -13.61
C PHE A 15 20.57 13.36 -14.99
N LYS A 16 20.13 14.53 -15.46
CA LYS A 16 20.61 15.09 -16.71
C LYS A 16 22.10 15.39 -16.67
N THR A 17 22.58 15.98 -15.55
CA THR A 17 23.99 16.37 -15.42
C THR A 17 24.92 15.16 -15.25
N LYS A 18 24.52 14.16 -14.42
CA LYS A 18 25.39 13.01 -14.12
C LYS A 18 25.29 11.89 -15.16
N PHE A 19 24.14 11.66 -15.74
CA PHE A 19 23.86 10.46 -16.55
C PHE A 19 23.38 10.79 -17.95
N ASN A 20 23.17 12.07 -18.28
CA ASN A 20 22.53 12.54 -19.52
C ASN A 20 21.14 11.90 -19.77
N ILE A 21 20.41 11.59 -18.69
CA ILE A 21 19.06 11.01 -18.71
C ILE A 21 18.06 12.04 -18.19
N ILE A 22 16.92 12.15 -18.84
CA ILE A 22 15.77 12.92 -18.32
C ILE A 22 14.77 11.92 -17.74
N PRO A 23 14.67 11.82 -16.39
CA PRO A 23 13.72 10.91 -15.77
C PRO A 23 12.29 11.40 -16.02
N SER A 24 11.38 10.45 -16.28
CA SER A 24 9.94 10.69 -16.22
C SER A 24 9.39 10.27 -14.85
N PHE A 25 8.41 11.03 -14.37
CA PHE A 25 7.74 10.72 -13.10
C PHE A 25 6.35 10.17 -13.36
N ALA A 26 6.03 9.07 -12.67
CA ALA A 26 4.67 8.54 -12.69
C ALA A 26 3.69 9.58 -12.11
N ARG A 27 2.51 9.64 -12.68
CA ARG A 27 1.41 10.51 -12.22
C ARG A 27 0.12 9.71 -12.17
N VAL A 28 -0.77 10.12 -11.29
CA VAL A 28 -2.14 9.61 -11.31
C VAL A 28 -2.88 10.18 -12.53
N THR A 29 -3.64 9.33 -13.19
CA THR A 29 -4.47 9.72 -14.33
C THR A 29 -5.88 9.15 -14.14
N ARG A 30 -6.87 9.73 -14.80
CA ARG A 30 -8.25 9.23 -14.71
C ARG A 30 -8.36 7.76 -15.12
N LYS A 31 -7.54 7.31 -16.09
CA LYS A 31 -7.51 5.91 -16.53
C LYS A 31 -6.09 5.53 -16.96
N ALA A 32 -5.62 4.36 -16.51
CA ALA A 32 -4.36 3.78 -16.97
C ALA A 32 -4.41 2.26 -16.88
N ALA A 33 -3.84 1.56 -17.87
CA ALA A 33 -3.77 0.10 -17.96
C ALA A 33 -5.13 -0.60 -17.70
N GLY A 34 -6.23 0.00 -18.13
CA GLY A 34 -7.58 -0.50 -17.92
C GLY A 34 -8.23 -0.01 -16.62
N VAL A 35 -7.47 0.32 -15.59
CA VAL A 35 -7.98 0.79 -14.30
C VAL A 35 -8.49 2.22 -14.41
N THR A 36 -9.68 2.47 -13.87
CA THR A 36 -10.29 3.80 -13.75
C THR A 36 -10.19 4.30 -12.31
N CYS A 37 -9.63 5.50 -12.12
CA CYS A 37 -9.51 6.13 -10.81
C CYS A 37 -10.88 6.57 -10.28
N GLY A 38 -11.23 6.15 -9.06
CA GLY A 38 -12.49 6.48 -8.41
C GLY A 38 -12.51 7.81 -7.65
N TYR A 39 -11.35 8.46 -7.50
CA TYR A 39 -11.29 9.76 -6.82
C TYR A 39 -11.96 10.84 -7.68
N THR A 40 -12.70 11.74 -7.03
CA THR A 40 -13.29 12.90 -7.71
C THR A 40 -12.22 13.77 -8.33
N ASN A 41 -11.21 14.13 -7.55
CA ASN A 41 -9.99 14.78 -8.01
C ASN A 41 -8.85 13.76 -8.03
N VAL A 42 -8.30 13.46 -9.20
CA VAL A 42 -7.24 12.45 -9.36
C VAL A 42 -5.93 12.85 -8.68
N ASP A 43 -5.68 14.14 -8.52
CA ASP A 43 -4.45 14.65 -7.91
C ASP A 43 -4.40 14.40 -6.40
N ASP A 44 -5.53 14.09 -5.77
CA ASP A 44 -5.61 13.76 -4.34
C ASP A 44 -5.22 12.31 -4.05
N LEU A 45 -5.13 11.44 -5.06
CA LEU A 45 -4.70 10.07 -4.89
C LEU A 45 -3.17 9.97 -4.90
N GLY A 46 -2.60 9.29 -3.91
CA GLY A 46 -1.17 8.98 -3.88
C GLY A 46 -0.73 8.17 -5.11
N VAL A 47 0.37 8.57 -5.74
CA VAL A 47 0.90 7.89 -6.92
C VAL A 47 1.35 6.45 -6.62
N ASP A 48 1.83 6.19 -5.41
CA ASP A 48 2.19 4.86 -4.90
C ASP A 48 0.99 3.92 -4.88
N ARG A 49 -0.14 4.37 -4.33
CA ARG A 49 -1.40 3.63 -4.33
C ARG A 49 -1.90 3.36 -5.76
N TRP A 50 -1.84 4.39 -6.62
CA TRP A 50 -2.22 4.25 -8.03
C TRP A 50 -1.40 3.19 -8.75
N LEU A 51 -0.08 3.21 -8.57
CA LEU A 51 0.82 2.22 -9.17
C LEU A 51 0.61 0.82 -8.60
N ALA A 52 0.38 0.69 -7.29
CA ALA A 52 0.06 -0.58 -6.66
C ALA A 52 -1.23 -1.20 -7.23
N MET A 53 -2.29 -0.39 -7.41
CA MET A 53 -3.54 -0.82 -8.03
C MET A 53 -3.34 -1.29 -9.47
N ILE A 54 -2.62 -0.54 -10.29
CA ILE A 54 -2.32 -0.93 -11.67
C ILE A 54 -1.50 -2.22 -11.71
N GLY A 55 -0.45 -2.33 -10.87
CA GLY A 55 0.40 -3.50 -10.79
C GLY A 55 -0.38 -4.77 -10.39
N ALA A 56 -1.19 -4.67 -9.34
CA ALA A 56 -2.03 -5.77 -8.86
C ALA A 56 -3.06 -6.19 -9.93
N THR A 57 -3.75 -5.21 -10.53
CA THR A 57 -4.76 -5.49 -11.57
C THR A 57 -4.15 -6.14 -12.81
N LYS A 58 -2.97 -5.69 -13.25
CA LYS A 58 -2.27 -6.28 -14.40
C LYS A 58 -1.91 -7.74 -14.15
N LYS A 59 -1.56 -8.09 -12.92
CA LYS A 59 -1.13 -9.45 -12.56
C LYS A 59 -2.30 -10.38 -12.24
N TYR A 60 -3.33 -9.85 -11.60
CA TYR A 60 -4.41 -10.66 -11.03
C TYR A 60 -5.82 -10.36 -11.55
N GLY A 61 -6.00 -9.32 -12.35
CA GLY A 61 -7.33 -8.89 -12.84
C GLY A 61 -8.05 -8.01 -11.83
N GLY A 62 -9.39 -8.02 -11.88
CA GLY A 62 -10.24 -7.25 -10.98
C GLY A 62 -10.73 -8.03 -9.76
N ASN A 63 -11.64 -7.42 -9.01
CA ASN A 63 -12.14 -7.86 -7.70
C ASN A 63 -11.00 -8.06 -6.68
N LEU A 64 -10.26 -6.98 -6.45
CA LEU A 64 -9.09 -6.99 -5.57
C LEU A 64 -9.29 -6.06 -4.37
N LEU A 65 -8.84 -6.51 -3.21
CA LEU A 65 -8.45 -5.68 -2.09
C LEU A 65 -6.91 -5.62 -2.08
N ILE A 66 -6.36 -4.43 -2.33
CA ILE A 66 -4.92 -4.20 -2.33
C ILE A 66 -4.55 -3.54 -1.01
N VAL A 67 -3.68 -4.19 -0.23
CA VAL A 67 -3.21 -3.71 1.06
C VAL A 67 -1.71 -3.47 0.96
N ASP A 68 -1.28 -2.23 1.22
CA ASP A 68 0.14 -1.89 1.37
C ASP A 68 0.42 -1.60 2.84
N ALA A 69 1.17 -2.51 3.47
CA ALA A 69 1.51 -2.48 4.90
C ALA A 69 2.86 -1.82 5.13
N GLY A 70 2.88 -0.50 5.17
CA GLY A 70 4.07 0.33 5.41
C GLY A 70 3.93 1.27 6.61
N THR A 71 4.55 2.44 6.52
CA THR A 71 4.43 3.53 7.52
C THR A 71 2.97 3.97 7.70
N ALA A 72 2.20 3.99 6.63
CA ALA A 72 0.75 3.94 6.63
C ALA A 72 0.32 2.59 6.07
N ILE A 73 -0.85 2.10 6.48
CA ILE A 73 -1.50 0.94 5.85
C ILE A 73 -2.59 1.48 4.95
N THR A 74 -2.45 1.26 3.65
CA THR A 74 -3.48 1.65 2.68
C THR A 74 -4.23 0.43 2.20
N LEU A 75 -5.55 0.58 2.02
CA LEU A 75 -6.43 -0.45 1.51
C LEU A 75 -7.21 0.13 0.34
N ASP A 76 -7.09 -0.44 -0.84
CA ASP A 76 -7.74 0.02 -2.06
C ASP A 76 -8.58 -1.09 -2.69
N ILE A 77 -9.79 -0.78 -3.12
CA ILE A 77 -10.73 -1.74 -3.70
C ILE A 77 -10.85 -1.51 -5.20
N ILE A 78 -10.57 -2.53 -5.98
CA ILE A 78 -10.82 -2.58 -7.42
C ILE A 78 -11.92 -3.61 -7.71
N ASN A 79 -12.98 -3.22 -8.39
CA ASN A 79 -14.06 -4.13 -8.78
C ASN A 79 -13.74 -4.93 -10.06
N GLY A 80 -14.65 -5.82 -10.48
CA GLY A 80 -14.50 -6.64 -11.68
C GLY A 80 -14.43 -5.85 -13.00
N GLU A 81 -14.94 -4.62 -13.01
CA GLU A 81 -14.88 -3.70 -14.15
C GLU A 81 -13.62 -2.84 -14.17
N LEU A 82 -12.65 -3.15 -13.30
CA LEU A 82 -11.39 -2.43 -13.10
C LEU A 82 -11.62 -0.97 -12.65
N MET A 83 -12.68 -0.72 -11.90
CA MET A 83 -12.93 0.57 -11.29
C MET A 83 -12.43 0.59 -9.84
N HIS A 84 -11.64 1.59 -9.50
CA HIS A 84 -11.30 1.89 -8.12
C HIS A 84 -12.51 2.44 -7.38
N LEU A 85 -13.00 1.71 -6.40
CA LEU A 85 -14.19 2.09 -5.63
C LEU A 85 -13.86 3.05 -4.48
N GLY A 86 -12.59 3.23 -4.16
CA GLY A 86 -12.10 3.97 -3.01
C GLY A 86 -11.27 3.09 -2.09
N GLY A 87 -10.91 3.62 -0.92
CA GLY A 87 -10.07 2.89 0.01
C GLY A 87 -9.97 3.54 1.38
N PHE A 88 -9.08 3.01 2.20
CA PHE A 88 -8.82 3.46 3.55
C PHE A 88 -7.33 3.73 3.74
N ILE A 89 -7.02 4.67 4.61
CA ILE A 89 -5.65 4.94 5.07
C ILE A 89 -5.66 4.83 6.58
N LEU A 90 -4.91 3.87 7.10
CA LEU A 90 -4.73 3.64 8.52
C LEU A 90 -3.28 3.96 8.90
N PRO A 91 -3.00 4.36 10.14
CA PRO A 91 -1.63 4.43 10.61
C PRO A 91 -0.98 3.04 10.55
N GLY A 92 0.28 2.94 10.10
CA GLY A 92 1.02 1.68 10.16
C GLY A 92 1.15 1.15 11.59
N LEU A 93 1.38 -0.15 11.75
CA LEU A 93 1.40 -0.81 13.07
C LEU A 93 2.36 -0.12 14.04
N ARG A 94 3.57 0.22 13.56
CA ARG A 94 4.58 0.91 14.36
C ARG A 94 4.20 2.36 14.70
N VAL A 95 3.54 3.06 13.78
CA VAL A 95 3.07 4.43 14.00
C VAL A 95 1.93 4.46 15.01
N SER A 96 0.96 3.55 14.88
CA SER A 96 -0.15 3.39 15.83
C SER A 96 0.38 3.17 17.25
N SER A 97 1.31 2.23 17.40
CA SER A 97 1.88 1.91 18.71
C SER A 97 2.68 3.08 19.29
N LYS A 98 3.55 3.72 18.49
CA LYS A 98 4.33 4.88 18.93
C LYS A 98 3.46 6.07 19.31
N SER A 99 2.33 6.31 18.66
CA SER A 99 1.44 7.43 18.99
C SER A 99 0.89 7.34 20.42
N LEU A 100 0.67 6.12 20.91
CA LEU A 100 0.24 5.89 22.30
C LEU A 100 1.40 6.08 23.28
N VAL A 101 2.63 5.68 22.91
CA VAL A 101 3.82 5.90 23.74
C VAL A 101 4.08 7.38 23.95
N CYS A 102 4.07 8.17 22.88
CA CYS A 102 4.37 9.61 22.95
C CYS A 102 3.37 10.38 23.82
N ASN A 103 2.15 9.85 23.99
CA ASN A 103 1.09 10.50 24.75
C ASN A 103 0.89 9.91 26.16
N THR A 104 1.68 8.90 26.55
CA THR A 104 1.57 8.24 27.86
C THR A 104 2.96 8.01 28.44
N SER A 105 3.22 8.55 29.62
CA SER A 105 4.53 8.47 30.31
C SER A 105 4.91 7.07 30.83
N ARG A 106 4.15 6.05 30.54
CA ARG A 106 4.32 4.68 31.12
C ARG A 106 4.63 3.59 30.10
N ILE A 107 4.71 3.91 28.79
CA ILE A 107 4.88 2.89 27.76
C ILE A 107 6.28 3.05 27.17
N ALA A 108 7.11 2.01 27.31
CA ALA A 108 8.48 1.93 26.75
C ALA A 108 8.47 1.67 25.23
N ASP A 109 9.60 1.82 24.55
CA ASP A 109 9.76 1.46 23.13
C ASP A 109 9.32 0.03 22.85
N PHE A 110 8.53 -0.15 21.80
CA PHE A 110 7.99 -1.46 21.43
C PHE A 110 8.93 -2.23 20.50
N HIS A 111 9.12 -3.50 20.80
CA HIS A 111 9.65 -4.48 19.87
C HIS A 111 8.49 -5.19 19.18
N PHE A 112 8.48 -5.19 17.85
CA PHE A 112 7.54 -5.99 17.07
C PHE A 112 8.17 -7.36 16.84
N ASP A 113 7.70 -8.37 17.56
CA ASP A 113 8.01 -9.77 17.28
C ASP A 113 7.01 -10.33 16.26
N ASP A 114 7.41 -11.36 15.53
CA ASP A 114 6.56 -12.03 14.54
C ASP A 114 5.38 -12.76 15.18
N GLN A 115 5.41 -12.98 16.51
CA GLN A 115 4.34 -13.61 17.28
C GLN A 115 3.65 -12.56 18.17
N ILE A 116 2.54 -12.04 17.69
CA ILE A 116 1.71 -11.09 18.43
C ILE A 116 0.49 -11.85 18.98
N ASN A 117 0.37 -11.88 20.32
CA ASN A 117 -0.81 -12.46 20.97
C ASN A 117 -2.01 -11.50 20.85
N ILE A 118 -3.14 -12.02 20.35
CA ILE A 118 -4.42 -11.30 20.29
C ILE A 118 -5.49 -12.18 20.97
N PRO A 119 -6.11 -11.71 22.06
CA PRO A 119 -5.83 -10.44 22.78
C PRO A 119 -4.51 -10.49 23.56
N GLY A 120 -3.90 -9.29 23.75
CA GLY A 120 -2.72 -9.15 24.58
C GLY A 120 -3.03 -9.32 26.08
N ASN A 121 -2.01 -9.70 26.88
CA ASN A 121 -2.12 -9.87 28.32
C ASN A 121 -1.20 -8.96 29.15
N ASP A 122 -0.52 -8.01 28.47
CA ASP A 122 0.26 -6.93 29.06
C ASP A 122 0.04 -5.66 28.22
N THR A 123 0.51 -4.50 28.70
CA THR A 123 0.26 -3.21 28.04
C THR A 123 0.85 -3.18 26.62
N GLN A 124 2.04 -3.71 26.41
CA GLN A 124 2.69 -3.72 25.11
C GLN A 124 1.91 -4.58 24.11
N SER A 125 1.60 -5.81 24.47
CA SER A 125 0.84 -6.73 23.61
C SER A 125 -0.60 -6.25 23.37
N CYS A 126 -1.23 -5.57 24.34
CA CYS A 126 -2.54 -4.94 24.14
C CYS A 126 -2.49 -3.80 23.10
N VAL A 127 -1.47 -2.96 23.14
CA VAL A 127 -1.32 -1.84 22.17
C VAL A 127 -1.04 -2.38 20.76
N ILE A 128 -0.07 -3.28 20.64
CA ILE A 128 0.29 -3.87 19.35
C ILE A 128 -0.86 -4.72 18.80
N GLY A 129 -1.42 -5.59 19.65
CA GLY A 129 -2.54 -6.45 19.29
C GLY A 129 -3.78 -5.65 18.88
N GLY A 130 -4.06 -4.55 19.58
CA GLY A 130 -5.17 -3.65 19.23
C GLY A 130 -5.00 -2.99 17.85
N ALA A 131 -3.80 -2.50 17.53
CA ALA A 131 -3.49 -1.94 16.23
C ALA A 131 -3.64 -3.00 15.11
N LEU A 132 -3.07 -4.18 15.32
CA LEU A 132 -3.14 -5.30 14.37
C LEU A 132 -4.56 -5.81 14.19
N PHE A 133 -5.30 -6.01 15.28
CA PHE A 133 -6.70 -6.45 15.24
C PHE A 133 -7.59 -5.47 14.49
N SER A 134 -7.34 -4.15 14.63
CA SER A 134 -8.08 -3.12 13.89
C SER A 134 -7.89 -3.28 12.38
N VAL A 135 -6.65 -3.47 11.92
CA VAL A 135 -6.34 -3.68 10.50
C VAL A 135 -6.99 -4.96 9.97
N ILE A 136 -6.84 -6.07 10.68
CA ILE A 136 -7.41 -7.37 10.31
C ILE A 136 -8.94 -7.29 10.24
N SER A 137 -9.57 -6.60 11.19
CA SER A 137 -11.03 -6.42 11.20
C SER A 137 -11.52 -5.66 9.97
N VAL A 138 -10.80 -4.62 9.54
CA VAL A 138 -11.12 -3.91 8.30
C VAL A 138 -10.96 -4.82 7.09
N ILE A 139 -9.86 -5.55 6.98
CA ILE A 139 -9.63 -6.49 5.87
C ILE A 139 -10.74 -7.53 5.81
N ASN A 140 -11.03 -8.22 6.90
CA ASN A 140 -12.05 -9.28 6.94
C ASN A 140 -13.45 -8.74 6.61
N ASN A 141 -13.79 -7.54 7.08
CA ASN A 141 -15.07 -6.90 6.77
C ASN A 141 -15.18 -6.61 5.26
N LEU A 142 -14.12 -6.06 4.65
CA LEU A 142 -14.10 -5.77 3.21
C LEU A 142 -14.14 -7.04 2.37
N MET A 143 -13.38 -8.06 2.74
CA MET A 143 -13.39 -9.36 2.05
C MET A 143 -14.77 -10.00 2.07
N SER A 144 -15.46 -9.97 3.23
CA SER A 144 -16.81 -10.51 3.38
C SER A 144 -17.86 -9.72 2.60
N SER A 145 -17.68 -8.38 2.50
CA SER A 145 -18.68 -7.50 1.87
C SER A 145 -18.62 -7.48 0.34
N TYR A 146 -17.42 -7.72 -0.26
CA TYR A 146 -17.18 -7.46 -1.68
C TYR A 146 -16.68 -8.67 -2.49
N ALA A 147 -16.58 -9.86 -1.90
CA ALA A 147 -16.06 -11.08 -2.56
C ALA A 147 -14.72 -10.80 -3.32
N LEU A 148 -13.78 -10.18 -2.63
CA LEU A 148 -12.51 -9.74 -3.20
C LEU A 148 -11.44 -10.84 -3.09
N ARG A 149 -10.39 -10.73 -3.89
CA ARG A 149 -9.12 -11.42 -3.65
C ARG A 149 -8.15 -10.47 -2.97
N LEU A 150 -7.51 -10.94 -1.92
CA LEU A 150 -6.60 -10.13 -1.11
C LEU A 150 -5.19 -10.16 -1.70
N VAL A 151 -4.65 -8.97 -1.97
CA VAL A 151 -3.25 -8.77 -2.37
C VAL A 151 -2.57 -7.92 -1.30
N ILE A 152 -1.50 -8.43 -0.70
CA ILE A 152 -0.77 -7.73 0.38
C ILE A 152 0.66 -7.47 -0.04
N THR A 153 1.13 -6.25 0.18
CA THR A 153 2.50 -5.79 -0.02
C THR A 153 2.97 -4.95 1.17
N GLY A 154 4.19 -4.45 1.10
CA GLY A 154 4.78 -3.59 2.15
C GLY A 154 5.65 -4.36 3.15
N GLY A 155 6.40 -3.59 3.94
CA GLY A 155 7.39 -4.15 4.87
C GLY A 155 6.79 -4.94 6.04
N ASP A 156 5.61 -4.55 6.51
CA ASP A 156 4.91 -5.20 7.63
C ASP A 156 3.89 -6.25 7.17
N LYS A 157 3.86 -6.63 5.86
CA LYS A 157 2.91 -7.60 5.30
C LYS A 157 2.87 -8.93 6.03
N GLN A 158 4.04 -9.47 6.42
CA GLN A 158 4.12 -10.78 7.06
C GLN A 158 3.40 -10.82 8.40
N ILE A 159 3.45 -9.74 9.17
CA ILE A 159 2.75 -9.62 10.46
C ILE A 159 1.24 -9.75 10.25
N ILE A 160 0.72 -9.12 9.19
CA ILE A 160 -0.71 -9.17 8.84
C ILE A 160 -1.09 -10.56 8.32
N ILE A 161 -0.28 -11.12 7.40
CA ILE A 161 -0.53 -12.45 6.80
C ILE A 161 -0.61 -13.55 7.86
N ASN A 162 0.27 -13.52 8.87
CA ASN A 162 0.28 -14.51 9.95
C ASN A 162 -1.01 -14.54 10.78
N GLN A 163 -1.86 -13.53 10.68
CA GLN A 163 -3.08 -13.37 11.46
C GLN A 163 -4.37 -13.46 10.63
N ILE A 164 -4.25 -13.58 9.32
CA ILE A 164 -5.40 -13.72 8.41
C ILE A 164 -5.59 -15.19 8.08
N SER A 165 -6.86 -15.66 8.14
CA SER A 165 -7.24 -17.03 7.77
C SER A 165 -7.50 -17.18 6.27
N GLU A 166 -7.67 -16.08 5.56
CA GLU A 166 -7.99 -16.02 4.14
C GLU A 166 -6.75 -16.26 3.27
N ASP A 167 -6.95 -16.88 2.11
CA ASP A 167 -5.90 -16.97 1.10
C ASP A 167 -5.52 -15.58 0.60
N CYS A 168 -4.24 -15.24 0.70
CA CYS A 168 -3.74 -13.95 0.25
C CYS A 168 -2.58 -14.10 -0.73
N LEU A 169 -2.48 -13.13 -1.65
CA LEU A 169 -1.42 -13.01 -2.62
C LEU A 169 -0.37 -12.03 -2.06
N ALA A 170 0.74 -12.59 -1.55
CA ALA A 170 1.83 -11.78 -1.01
C ALA A 170 2.74 -11.27 -2.13
N GLU A 171 2.99 -9.96 -2.16
CA GLU A 171 3.83 -9.31 -3.16
C GLU A 171 4.96 -8.51 -2.51
N GLU A 172 6.16 -8.63 -3.07
CA GLU A 172 7.32 -7.88 -2.56
C GLU A 172 7.31 -6.42 -3.02
N ASN A 173 7.00 -6.18 -4.29
CA ASN A 173 7.20 -4.88 -4.93
C ASN A 173 6.12 -4.58 -5.98
N LEU A 174 4.86 -4.43 -5.58
CA LEU A 174 3.76 -4.12 -6.52
C LEU A 174 4.04 -2.89 -7.37
N VAL A 175 4.57 -1.84 -6.78
CA VAL A 175 4.91 -0.59 -7.48
C VAL A 175 6.00 -0.82 -8.51
N CYS A 176 6.97 -1.70 -8.24
CA CYS A 176 8.08 -1.99 -9.15
C CYS A 176 7.70 -2.90 -10.32
N LEU A 177 6.61 -3.65 -10.23
CA LEU A 177 6.15 -4.52 -11.33
C LEU A 177 5.88 -3.75 -12.63
N LEU A 178 5.57 -2.47 -12.54
CA LEU A 178 5.32 -1.61 -13.70
C LEU A 178 6.62 -1.17 -14.40
N TYR A 179 7.74 -1.13 -13.68
CA TYR A 179 9.04 -0.73 -14.24
C TYR A 179 9.78 -1.90 -14.92
N THR A 180 9.43 -3.13 -14.59
CA THR A 180 10.06 -4.34 -15.14
C THR A 180 9.33 -4.90 -16.38
N SER A 181 8.17 -4.34 -16.75
CA SER A 181 7.48 -4.72 -17.98
C SER A 181 8.06 -3.91 -19.15
N PRO A 182 8.44 -4.57 -20.28
CA PRO A 182 8.92 -3.86 -21.44
C PRO A 182 7.88 -2.83 -21.90
N SER A 183 8.36 -1.62 -22.18
CA SER A 183 7.53 -0.55 -22.73
C SER A 183 6.90 -1.01 -24.06
N PRO A 184 5.67 -0.59 -24.39
CA PRO A 184 5.10 -0.84 -25.72
C PRO A 184 5.98 -0.38 -26.89
N ARG A 185 6.97 0.52 -26.62
CA ARG A 185 7.95 0.98 -27.61
C ARG A 185 9.06 -0.04 -27.90
N ASP A 186 9.27 -1.02 -27.02
CA ASP A 186 10.32 -2.02 -27.18
C ASP A 186 9.83 -3.25 -27.99
N GLN A 187 8.55 -3.28 -28.41
CA GLN A 187 7.96 -4.35 -29.22
C GLN A 187 7.86 -4.03 -30.71
N SER A 188 8.39 -2.88 -31.16
CA SER A 188 8.45 -2.51 -32.58
C SER A 188 9.90 -2.57 -33.08
N GLY A 189 10.42 -3.78 -33.18
CA GLY A 189 11.67 -4.15 -33.81
C GLY A 189 11.46 -5.35 -34.72
#